data_4f4b060490101d237f1752965efe2fd2
#
_entry.id   4f4b060490101d237f1752965efe2fd2
#
_cell.length_a   1.000
_cell.length_b   1.000
_cell.length_c   1.000
_cell.angle_alpha   90.00
_cell.angle_beta   90.00
_cell.angle_gamma   90.00
#
_symmetry.space_group_name_H-M   'P 1'
#
loop_
_entity.id
_entity.type
_entity.pdbx_description
1 polymer ?
#
loop_
_entity_poly.entity_id
_entity_poly.type
_entity_poly.pdbx_seq_one_letter_code
_entity_poly.pdbx_strand_id
1 'polypeptide(L)'
;MFGTGQLPKFEDDAYHVSGDNFLIPTAEVVLTNLHAGEVLDADTLPRRYTAFTPCFREEAGSAGRDTRGIIRQHEFDKVEMVKFAKPEESDEELESMTAEAEFLLQQLGLP
;
A
#
# COMPACT_ATOMS: atom_id res chain seq x y z
N MET A 1 2.59 0.42 -11.19
CA MET A 1 1.17 0.08 -10.97
C MET A 1 0.76 -1.25 -11.62
N PHE A 2 1.26 -1.62 -12.78
CA PHE A 2 1.00 -2.96 -13.36
C PHE A 2 1.58 -4.09 -12.48
N GLY A 3 2.83 -3.97 -12.05
CA GLY A 3 3.49 -5.00 -11.24
C GLY A 3 2.88 -5.26 -9.85
N THR A 4 2.02 -4.38 -9.37
CA THR A 4 1.32 -4.48 -8.10
C THR A 4 -0.20 -4.64 -8.26
N GLY A 5 -0.68 -4.83 -9.50
CA GLY A 5 -2.07 -5.16 -9.80
C GLY A 5 -3.09 -4.03 -9.74
N GLN A 6 -2.66 -2.77 -9.53
CA GLN A 6 -3.57 -1.63 -9.58
C GLN A 6 -4.06 -1.38 -11.00
N LEU A 7 -3.21 -1.53 -12.00
CA LEU A 7 -3.57 -1.41 -13.41
C LEU A 7 -3.59 -2.80 -14.08
N PRO A 8 -4.51 -3.01 -15.02
CA PRO A 8 -5.59 -2.11 -15.45
C PRO A 8 -6.85 -2.14 -14.55
N LYS A 9 -6.89 -3.00 -13.54
CA LYS A 9 -8.11 -3.33 -12.78
C LYS A 9 -8.79 -2.13 -12.12
N PHE A 10 -8.00 -1.18 -11.62
CA PHE A 10 -8.47 0.01 -10.89
C PHE A 10 -8.10 1.30 -11.60
N GLU A 11 -8.08 1.27 -12.94
CA GLU A 11 -7.73 2.44 -13.75
C GLU A 11 -8.70 3.61 -13.51
N ASP A 12 -9.99 3.32 -13.37
CA ASP A 12 -11.03 4.32 -13.10
C ASP A 12 -10.89 5.02 -11.74
N ASP A 13 -10.15 4.43 -10.80
CA ASP A 13 -9.87 4.99 -9.48
C ASP A 13 -8.50 5.70 -9.42
N ALA A 14 -7.74 5.70 -10.51
CA ALA A 14 -6.40 6.26 -10.56
C ALA A 14 -6.38 7.61 -11.27
N TYR A 15 -5.84 8.64 -10.63
CA TYR A 15 -5.61 9.92 -11.28
C TYR A 15 -4.56 9.79 -12.38
N HIS A 16 -5.01 9.96 -13.61
CA HIS A 16 -4.15 10.02 -14.78
C HIS A 16 -3.62 11.45 -14.97
N VAL A 17 -2.32 11.57 -15.19
CA VAL A 17 -1.66 12.84 -15.53
C VAL A 17 -1.17 12.80 -16.98
N SER A 18 -0.30 13.70 -17.39
CA SER A 18 0.16 13.75 -18.78
C SER A 18 0.96 12.50 -19.19
N GLY A 19 0.74 12.03 -20.43
CA GLY A 19 1.37 10.80 -20.94
C GLY A 19 0.83 9.56 -20.24
N ASP A 20 1.68 8.57 -20.00
CA ASP A 20 1.32 7.32 -19.32
C ASP A 20 1.60 7.37 -17.79
N ASN A 21 1.52 8.56 -17.21
CA ASN A 21 1.80 8.75 -15.79
C ASN A 21 0.51 8.78 -14.97
N PHE A 22 0.60 8.21 -13.76
CA PHE A 22 -0.49 8.21 -12.79
C PHE A 22 0.03 8.69 -11.44
N LEU A 23 -0.84 9.32 -10.65
CA LEU A 23 -0.57 9.54 -9.24
C LEU A 23 -0.72 8.22 -8.50
N ILE A 24 0.14 7.97 -7.51
CA ILE A 24 0.10 6.71 -6.77
C ILE A 24 -1.09 6.67 -5.81
N PRO A 25 -1.88 5.59 -5.79
CA PRO A 25 -2.96 5.41 -4.81
C PRO A 25 -2.46 4.90 -3.45
N THR A 26 -1.20 4.50 -3.37
CA THR A 26 -0.54 3.90 -2.21
C THR A 26 0.97 3.81 -2.45
N ALA A 27 1.77 3.97 -1.41
CA ALA A 27 3.21 3.76 -1.48
C ALA A 27 3.61 2.29 -1.73
N GLU A 28 2.70 1.33 -1.54
CA GLU A 28 2.88 -0.08 -1.91
C GLU A 28 3.38 -0.23 -3.34
N VAL A 29 2.85 0.58 -4.27
CA VAL A 29 3.27 0.57 -5.69
C VAL A 29 4.77 0.78 -5.83
N VAL A 30 5.33 1.75 -5.10
CA VAL A 30 6.75 2.10 -5.17
C VAL A 30 7.58 1.08 -4.38
N LEU A 31 7.19 0.81 -3.13
CA LEU A 31 7.95 -0.05 -2.22
C LEU A 31 8.08 -1.48 -2.74
N THR A 32 6.98 -2.05 -3.25
CA THR A 32 6.98 -3.41 -3.79
C THR A 32 7.83 -3.54 -5.08
N ASN A 33 7.96 -2.45 -5.84
CA ASN A 33 8.76 -2.44 -7.06
C ASN A 33 10.23 -2.02 -6.84
N LEU A 34 10.67 -1.74 -5.61
CA LEU A 34 12.07 -1.36 -5.33
C LEU A 34 13.07 -2.39 -5.86
N HIS A 35 12.71 -3.66 -5.79
CA HIS A 35 13.56 -4.77 -6.22
C HIS A 35 13.05 -5.44 -7.50
N ALA A 36 12.25 -4.73 -8.31
CA ALA A 36 11.75 -5.27 -9.56
C ALA A 36 12.92 -5.66 -10.50
N GLY A 37 12.96 -6.92 -10.93
CA GLY A 37 14.03 -7.45 -11.78
C GLY A 37 15.32 -7.85 -11.05
N GLU A 38 15.35 -7.75 -9.71
CA GLU A 38 16.48 -8.23 -8.90
C GLU A 38 16.23 -9.66 -8.38
N VAL A 39 17.30 -10.41 -8.23
CA VAL A 39 17.32 -11.67 -7.47
C VAL A 39 17.90 -11.36 -6.11
N LEU A 40 17.09 -11.48 -5.07
CA LEU A 40 17.51 -11.20 -3.70
C LEU A 40 18.17 -12.42 -3.07
N ASP A 41 19.28 -12.19 -2.36
CA ASP A 41 19.90 -13.23 -1.53
C ASP A 41 18.99 -13.57 -0.35
N ALA A 42 18.70 -14.85 -0.16
CA ALA A 42 17.83 -15.36 0.91
C ALA A 42 18.32 -14.97 2.31
N ASP A 43 19.64 -14.86 2.50
CA ASP A 43 20.24 -14.47 3.78
C ASP A 43 20.04 -12.98 4.11
N THR A 44 19.56 -12.19 3.15
CA THR A 44 19.22 -10.76 3.35
C THR A 44 17.75 -10.54 3.70
N LEU A 45 16.96 -11.59 3.77
CA LEU A 45 15.53 -11.54 4.12
C LEU A 45 15.32 -11.82 5.64
N PRO A 46 14.30 -11.25 6.26
CA PRO A 46 13.33 -10.33 5.67
C PRO A 46 13.89 -8.92 5.48
N ARG A 47 13.53 -8.25 4.37
CA ARG A 47 13.76 -6.81 4.19
C ARG A 47 12.49 -6.04 4.52
N ARG A 48 12.62 -4.98 5.30
CA ARG A 48 11.51 -4.19 5.81
C ARG A 48 11.61 -2.76 5.34
N TYR A 49 10.52 -2.26 4.78
CA TYR A 49 10.42 -0.89 4.27
C TYR A 49 9.19 -0.20 4.81
N THR A 50 9.32 1.10 5.00
CA THR A 50 8.20 1.97 5.31
C THR A 50 8.32 3.26 4.52
N ALA A 51 7.19 3.84 4.14
CA ALA A 51 7.14 5.15 3.52
C ALA A 51 5.91 5.92 4.00
N PHE A 52 6.08 7.22 4.17
CA PHE A 52 5.01 8.19 4.38
C PHE A 52 4.84 8.97 3.10
N THR A 53 3.67 8.86 2.46
CA THR A 53 3.40 9.55 1.19
C THR A 53 1.98 10.05 1.11
N PRO A 54 1.72 11.12 0.32
CA PRO A 54 0.39 11.38 -0.18
C PRO A 54 -0.05 10.22 -1.09
N CYS A 55 -1.33 9.90 -1.02
CA CYS A 55 -2.00 8.88 -1.82
C CYS A 55 -3.20 9.51 -2.51
N PHE A 56 -3.45 9.13 -3.77
CA PHE A 56 -4.46 9.76 -4.61
C PHE A 56 -5.43 8.72 -5.15
N ARG A 57 -6.74 8.93 -4.94
CA ARG A 57 -7.81 8.04 -5.43
C ARG A 57 -8.98 8.84 -5.94
N GLU A 58 -9.48 8.53 -7.13
CA GLU A 58 -10.67 9.17 -7.69
C GLU A 58 -11.96 8.77 -6.98
N GLU A 59 -11.98 7.61 -6.30
CA GLU A 59 -13.14 7.08 -5.59
C GLU A 59 -14.40 6.99 -6.49
N ALA A 60 -14.21 6.71 -7.78
CA ALA A 60 -15.23 6.75 -8.81
C ALA A 60 -16.44 5.83 -8.54
N GLY A 61 -16.22 4.71 -7.85
CA GLY A 61 -17.27 3.74 -7.52
C GLY A 61 -17.99 4.00 -6.18
N SER A 62 -17.60 5.01 -5.41
CA SER A 62 -18.07 5.21 -4.04
C SER A 62 -19.31 6.11 -3.93
N ALA A 63 -19.67 6.84 -4.97
CA ALA A 63 -20.82 7.73 -4.98
C ALA A 63 -22.12 6.95 -4.84
N GLY A 64 -22.71 6.95 -3.64
CA GLY A 64 -24.07 6.49 -3.38
C GLY A 64 -24.24 5.17 -2.63
N ARG A 65 -23.19 4.41 -2.36
CA ARG A 65 -23.31 3.12 -1.66
C ARG A 65 -23.10 3.17 -0.16
N ASP A 66 -22.37 4.14 0.36
CA ASP A 66 -22.04 4.19 1.79
C ASP A 66 -21.83 5.62 2.28
N THR A 67 -22.91 6.37 2.39
CA THR A 67 -22.90 7.73 2.98
C THR A 67 -22.73 7.71 4.50
N ARG A 68 -22.66 6.55 5.14
CA ARG A 68 -22.52 6.36 6.59
C ARG A 68 -21.21 5.68 7.00
N GLY A 69 -20.32 5.41 6.04
CA GLY A 69 -19.04 4.74 6.28
C GLY A 69 -17.90 5.70 6.61
N ILE A 70 -16.69 5.16 6.49
CA ILE A 70 -15.43 5.89 6.66
C ILE A 70 -15.38 7.04 5.64
N ILE A 71 -14.93 8.21 6.10
CA ILE A 71 -14.67 9.36 5.22
C ILE A 71 -13.68 8.95 4.12
N ARG A 72 -14.06 9.19 2.86
CA ARG A 72 -13.22 8.96 1.69
C ARG A 72 -12.70 10.29 1.18
N GLN A 73 -11.43 10.31 0.80
CA GLN A 73 -10.74 11.51 0.35
C GLN A 73 -10.01 11.22 -0.96
N HIS A 74 -9.95 12.22 -1.83
CA HIS A 74 -9.22 12.14 -3.10
C HIS A 74 -7.71 12.18 -2.90
N GLU A 75 -7.27 12.87 -1.86
CA GLU A 75 -5.87 12.92 -1.41
C GLU A 75 -5.83 12.71 0.11
N PHE A 76 -4.95 11.85 0.57
CA PHE A 76 -4.70 11.59 1.99
C PHE A 76 -3.29 11.08 2.19
N ASP A 77 -2.75 11.35 3.36
CA ASP A 77 -1.44 10.83 3.75
C ASP A 77 -1.55 9.42 4.33
N LYS A 78 -0.60 8.55 3.95
CA LYS A 78 -0.53 7.18 4.46
C LYS A 78 0.89 6.76 4.78
N VAL A 79 1.05 6.10 5.91
CA VAL A 79 2.24 5.31 6.22
C VAL A 79 2.01 3.89 5.70
N GLU A 80 2.88 3.44 4.84
CA GLU A 80 2.85 2.09 4.26
C GLU A 80 3.98 1.25 4.83
N MET A 81 3.71 -0.02 5.09
CA MET A 81 4.72 -1.01 5.48
C MET A 81 4.74 -2.14 4.45
N VAL A 82 5.94 -2.51 4.00
CA VAL A 82 6.15 -3.64 3.09
C VAL A 82 7.30 -4.49 3.62
N LYS A 83 7.11 -5.80 3.67
CA LYS A 83 8.16 -6.77 4.02
C LYS A 83 8.35 -7.74 2.85
N PHE A 84 9.61 -7.96 2.48
CA PHE A 84 10.01 -9.05 1.59
C PHE A 84 10.51 -10.18 2.47
N ALA A 85 9.80 -11.28 2.50
CA ALA A 85 10.10 -12.43 3.33
C ALA A 85 10.29 -13.70 2.49
N LYS A 86 10.90 -14.73 3.08
CA LYS A 86 10.90 -16.06 2.48
C LYS A 86 9.48 -16.62 2.49
N PRO A 87 9.09 -17.46 1.51
CA PRO A 87 7.73 -18.01 1.46
C PRO A 87 7.31 -18.72 2.75
N GLU A 88 8.24 -19.47 3.36
CA GLU A 88 8.00 -20.23 4.60
C GLU A 88 7.85 -19.34 5.84
N GLU A 89 8.31 -18.09 5.79
CA GLU A 89 8.25 -17.12 6.90
C GLU A 89 7.14 -16.08 6.70
N SER A 90 6.41 -16.12 5.57
CA SER A 90 5.48 -15.05 5.18
C SER A 90 4.32 -14.85 6.15
N ASP A 91 3.79 -15.93 6.71
CA ASP A 91 2.68 -15.87 7.67
C ASP A 91 3.13 -15.25 9.01
N GLU A 92 4.32 -15.61 9.49
CA GLU A 92 4.90 -15.04 10.71
C GLU A 92 5.20 -13.53 10.54
N GLU A 93 5.75 -13.13 9.38
CA GLU A 93 6.00 -11.72 9.10
C GLU A 93 4.71 -10.90 8.91
N LEU A 94 3.62 -11.52 8.41
CA LEU A 94 2.30 -10.90 8.35
C LEU A 94 1.74 -10.64 9.76
N GLU A 95 1.77 -11.63 10.64
CA GLU A 95 1.34 -11.46 12.03
C GLU A 95 2.19 -10.40 12.76
N SER A 96 3.49 -10.36 12.53
CA SER A 96 4.38 -9.33 13.05
C SER A 96 3.96 -7.93 12.57
N MET A 97 3.64 -7.76 11.29
CA MET A 97 3.16 -6.47 10.75
C MET A 97 1.82 -6.06 11.38
N THR A 98 0.92 -7.01 11.58
CA THR A 98 -0.37 -6.76 12.23
C THR A 98 -0.16 -6.26 13.66
N ALA A 99 0.70 -6.92 14.43
CA ALA A 99 1.04 -6.51 15.79
C ALA A 99 1.70 -5.12 15.85
N GLU A 100 2.58 -4.79 14.89
CA GLU A 100 3.18 -3.46 14.77
C GLU A 100 2.12 -2.37 14.53
N ALA A 101 1.14 -2.64 13.66
CA ALA A 101 0.04 -1.71 13.39
C ALA A 101 -0.88 -1.54 14.62
N GLU A 102 -1.26 -2.63 15.28
CA GLU A 102 -2.05 -2.61 16.52
C GLU A 102 -1.34 -1.83 17.64
N PHE A 103 -0.04 -2.05 17.82
CA PHE A 103 0.76 -1.31 18.78
C PHE A 103 0.68 0.20 18.56
N LEU A 104 0.81 0.66 17.28
CA LEU A 104 0.72 2.08 16.95
C LEU A 104 -0.66 2.66 17.26
N LEU A 105 -1.73 1.94 16.92
CA LEU A 105 -3.10 2.37 17.22
C LEU A 105 -3.33 2.48 18.73
N GLN A 106 -2.84 1.52 19.51
CA GLN A 106 -2.92 1.54 20.97
C GLN A 106 -2.16 2.74 21.57
N GLN A 107 -0.97 3.08 21.05
CA GLN A 107 -0.23 4.26 21.48
C GLN A 107 -0.98 5.57 21.18
N LEU A 108 -1.82 5.58 20.15
CA LEU A 108 -2.67 6.71 19.79
C LEU A 108 -4.01 6.72 20.54
N GLY A 109 -4.28 5.72 21.38
CA GLY A 109 -5.55 5.56 22.09
C GLY A 109 -6.73 5.21 21.16
N LEU A 110 -6.44 4.61 20.02
CA LEU A 110 -7.43 4.13 19.06
C LEU A 110 -7.71 2.64 19.29
N PRO A 111 -8.97 2.17 19.04
CA PRO A 111 -9.34 0.76 19.19
C PRO A 111 -8.71 -0.12 18.10
#